data_4cc636d549e05022894579b01c389141
#
_entry.id   4cc636d549e05022894579b01c389141
#
_cell.length_a   1.000
_cell.length_b   1.000
_cell.length_c   1.000
_cell.angle_alpha   90.00
_cell.angle_beta   90.00
_cell.angle_gamma   90.00
#
_symmetry.space_group_name_H-M   'P 1'
#
loop_
_entity.id
_entity.type
_entity.pdbx_description
1 polymer ?
#
loop_
_entity_poly.entity_id
_entity_poly.type
_entity_poly.pdbx_seq_one_letter_code
_entity_poly.pdbx_strand_id
1 'polypeptide(L)'
;MAKYQSIAVIYGSDSSEWEVSCRSGEFTASRIDEFQYDVYEVFARFGKWNLVAMRKANSMRQAFPEGAQPVVDKSDFSVMVLGEKIKFDFAYIMQHGAPGETGLLQGYFEMLGIPHSTCSAFVTTVAFDKYACKSYLRGKDLVKMAPDAIIHRGEDIEEFCSATVAALGLPLFVKPTRAGSSFGITKVERAEDLPAAVRFAFTEGEQVIVEKAVKAQHELTCGVYRDGKDIKALPIIEIVSQTGWFDYDAKYNGLSQEICPAPVSEELTLRVQETSRRIYRYLGCKGLVRMDYLSADDGLYFLEVNIIPGMTNASRVPKMIRTSGQTITEFLTTIIENS
;
A
#
# COMPACT_ATOMS: atom_id res chain seq x y z
N MET A 1 -28.28 -9.57 -7.06
CA MET A 1 -27.60 -10.52 -6.15
C MET A 1 -26.13 -10.12 -6.15
N ALA A 2 -25.46 -10.22 -5.01
CA ALA A 2 -24.02 -10.00 -4.90
C ALA A 2 -23.24 -10.93 -5.83
N LYS A 3 -22.13 -10.46 -6.38
CA LYS A 3 -21.25 -11.25 -7.25
C LYS A 3 -20.55 -12.39 -6.47
N TYR A 4 -20.27 -12.13 -5.18
CA TYR A 4 -19.64 -13.07 -4.25
C TYR A 4 -20.47 -13.17 -2.98
N GLN A 5 -20.46 -14.34 -2.31
CA GLN A 5 -21.17 -14.55 -1.04
C GLN A 5 -20.20 -14.63 0.15
N SER A 6 -19.12 -15.40 0.00
CA SER A 6 -18.18 -15.73 1.09
C SER A 6 -16.88 -14.95 0.94
N ILE A 7 -16.73 -13.88 1.73
CA ILE A 7 -15.58 -12.98 1.68
C ILE A 7 -14.59 -13.36 2.78
N ALA A 8 -13.39 -13.81 2.41
CA ALA A 8 -12.29 -13.97 3.36
C ALA A 8 -11.47 -12.68 3.48
N VAL A 9 -11.45 -12.06 4.64
CA VAL A 9 -10.56 -10.92 4.94
C VAL A 9 -9.26 -11.47 5.52
N ILE A 10 -8.16 -11.31 4.77
CA ILE A 10 -6.87 -11.90 5.10
C ILE A 10 -5.95 -10.83 5.66
N TYR A 11 -5.45 -11.04 6.86
CA TYR A 11 -4.56 -10.13 7.57
C TYR A 11 -3.50 -10.87 8.39
N GLY A 12 -2.64 -10.17 9.10
CA GLY A 12 -1.44 -10.71 9.73
C GLY A 12 -0.22 -10.24 8.95
N SER A 13 0.51 -11.05 8.33
CA SER A 13 1.72 -10.83 7.54
C SER A 13 3.01 -11.27 8.24
N ASP A 14 4.05 -11.51 7.45
CA ASP A 14 5.36 -11.95 7.96
C ASP A 14 6.28 -10.74 8.26
N SER A 15 5.82 -9.54 7.91
CA SER A 15 6.56 -8.29 8.08
C SER A 15 6.47 -7.72 9.50
N SER A 16 7.27 -6.70 9.79
CA SER A 16 7.17 -5.90 11.01
C SER A 16 5.85 -5.13 11.15
N GLU A 17 5.08 -4.98 10.06
CA GLU A 17 3.79 -4.27 10.02
C GLU A 17 2.58 -5.17 10.36
N TRP A 18 2.80 -6.40 10.85
CA TRP A 18 1.73 -7.38 11.09
C TRP A 18 0.63 -6.87 12.03
N GLU A 19 0.97 -6.08 13.06
CA GLU A 19 -0.04 -5.50 13.98
C GLU A 19 -0.93 -4.46 13.30
N VAL A 20 -0.33 -3.66 12.40
CA VAL A 20 -1.09 -2.68 11.60
C VAL A 20 -2.00 -3.43 10.62
N SER A 21 -1.51 -4.55 10.06
CA SER A 21 -2.29 -5.44 9.20
C SER A 21 -3.49 -6.02 9.96
N CYS A 22 -3.31 -6.50 11.19
CA CYS A 22 -4.42 -6.99 12.02
C CYS A 22 -5.48 -5.90 12.24
N ARG A 23 -5.07 -4.71 12.69
CA ARG A 23 -6.01 -3.60 12.90
C ARG A 23 -6.77 -3.19 11.64
N SER A 24 -6.08 -3.18 10.49
CA SER A 24 -6.69 -2.89 9.18
C SER A 24 -7.66 -3.98 8.75
N GLY A 25 -7.30 -5.26 8.96
CA GLY A 25 -8.14 -6.41 8.63
C GLY A 25 -9.41 -6.48 9.47
N GLU A 26 -9.29 -6.34 10.78
CA GLU A 26 -10.44 -6.32 11.72
C GLU A 26 -11.37 -5.15 11.42
N PHE A 27 -10.82 -3.95 11.17
CA PHE A 27 -11.62 -2.80 10.78
C PHE A 27 -12.36 -3.07 9.47
N THR A 28 -11.68 -3.59 8.44
CA THR A 28 -12.29 -3.92 7.15
C THR A 28 -13.39 -4.96 7.32
N ALA A 29 -13.13 -6.08 8.01
CA ALA A 29 -14.10 -7.13 8.25
C ALA A 29 -15.36 -6.60 8.96
N SER A 30 -15.19 -5.66 9.91
CA SER A 30 -16.30 -5.04 10.64
C SER A 30 -17.14 -4.08 9.79
N ARG A 31 -16.64 -3.63 8.64
CA ARG A 31 -17.28 -2.64 7.75
C ARG A 31 -17.77 -3.20 6.43
N ILE A 32 -17.46 -4.46 6.10
CA ILE A 32 -18.11 -5.15 4.97
C ILE A 32 -19.60 -5.29 5.27
N ASP A 33 -20.46 -5.08 4.26
CA ASP A 33 -21.90 -5.08 4.39
C ASP A 33 -22.40 -6.38 5.04
N GLU A 34 -22.99 -6.26 6.25
CA GLU A 34 -23.45 -7.38 7.06
C GLU A 34 -24.75 -8.01 6.55
N PHE A 35 -25.46 -7.34 5.69
CA PHE A 35 -26.70 -7.85 5.09
C PHE A 35 -26.45 -8.61 3.79
N GLN A 36 -25.32 -8.34 3.14
CA GLN A 36 -25.01 -8.82 1.80
C GLN A 36 -24.01 -9.98 1.80
N TYR A 37 -23.00 -9.98 2.71
CA TYR A 37 -21.87 -10.91 2.66
C TYR A 37 -21.69 -11.72 3.94
N ASP A 38 -21.32 -12.99 3.75
CA ASP A 38 -20.68 -13.79 4.79
C ASP A 38 -19.20 -13.36 4.88
N VAL A 39 -18.73 -13.01 6.06
CA VAL A 39 -17.37 -12.53 6.29
C VAL A 39 -16.59 -13.51 7.14
N TYR A 40 -15.38 -13.86 6.70
CA TYR A 40 -14.48 -14.78 7.35
C TYR A 40 -13.15 -14.09 7.60
N GLU A 41 -12.73 -13.98 8.85
CA GLU A 41 -11.48 -13.33 9.24
C GLU A 41 -10.38 -14.37 9.30
N VAL A 42 -9.43 -14.29 8.36
CA VAL A 42 -8.31 -15.23 8.23
C VAL A 42 -7.03 -14.55 8.69
N PHE A 43 -6.50 -14.98 9.82
CA PHE A 43 -5.17 -14.59 10.26
C PHE A 43 -4.13 -15.47 9.58
N ALA A 44 -3.21 -14.86 8.82
CA ALA A 44 -2.21 -15.56 8.03
C ALA A 44 -0.81 -14.99 8.32
N ARG A 45 0.05 -15.82 8.92
CA ARG A 45 1.41 -15.46 9.29
C ARG A 45 2.32 -16.69 9.29
N PHE A 46 3.55 -16.54 8.75
CA PHE A 46 4.57 -17.60 8.70
C PHE A 46 4.03 -18.94 8.20
N GLY A 47 3.24 -18.88 7.11
CA GLY A 47 2.64 -20.05 6.50
C GLY A 47 1.47 -20.70 7.28
N LYS A 48 1.11 -20.20 8.45
CA LYS A 48 -0.06 -20.63 9.22
C LYS A 48 -1.25 -19.74 8.92
N TRP A 49 -2.35 -20.33 8.49
CA TRP A 49 -3.58 -19.62 8.13
C TRP A 49 -4.74 -20.17 8.94
N ASN A 50 -5.29 -19.35 9.83
CA ASN A 50 -6.35 -19.76 10.74
C ASN A 50 -7.56 -18.87 10.57
N LEU A 51 -8.76 -19.45 10.58
CA LEU A 51 -10.02 -18.73 10.71
C LEU A 51 -10.17 -18.28 12.16
N VAL A 52 -10.06 -16.99 12.42
CA VAL A 52 -10.11 -16.44 13.79
C VAL A 52 -11.51 -15.95 14.17
N ALA A 53 -12.31 -15.56 13.19
CA ALA A 53 -13.71 -15.22 13.37
C ALA A 53 -14.51 -15.36 12.07
N MET A 54 -15.82 -15.44 12.19
CA MET A 54 -16.74 -15.40 11.06
C MET A 54 -18.03 -14.69 11.40
N ARG A 55 -18.74 -14.20 10.40
CA ARG A 55 -20.08 -13.62 10.48
C ARG A 55 -20.85 -14.01 9.23
N LYS A 56 -21.91 -14.76 9.37
CA LYS A 56 -22.87 -14.98 8.28
C LYS A 56 -23.71 -13.71 8.05
N ALA A 57 -24.19 -13.51 6.84
CA ALA A 57 -25.09 -12.39 6.54
C ALA A 57 -26.28 -12.35 7.52
N ASN A 58 -26.61 -11.17 8.00
CA ASN A 58 -27.65 -10.94 9.02
C ASN A 58 -27.43 -11.68 10.36
N SER A 59 -26.20 -12.04 10.71
CA SER A 59 -25.91 -12.73 11.97
C SER A 59 -24.82 -12.02 12.79
N MET A 60 -24.67 -12.42 14.04
CA MET A 60 -23.61 -11.89 14.90
C MET A 60 -22.24 -12.49 14.56
N ARG A 61 -21.19 -11.72 14.77
CA ARG A 61 -19.81 -12.17 14.66
C ARG A 61 -19.50 -13.24 15.70
N GLN A 62 -18.99 -14.38 15.26
CA GLN A 62 -18.51 -15.48 16.08
C GLN A 62 -16.98 -15.54 16.01
N ALA A 63 -16.31 -15.40 17.15
CA ALA A 63 -14.86 -15.58 17.25
C ALA A 63 -14.53 -17.02 17.67
N PHE A 64 -13.36 -17.51 17.17
CA PHE A 64 -12.80 -18.79 17.59
C PHE A 64 -11.67 -18.54 18.59
N PRO A 65 -11.71 -19.19 19.77
CA PRO A 65 -10.65 -19.04 20.77
C PRO A 65 -9.30 -19.56 20.24
N GLU A 66 -8.22 -18.98 20.74
CA GLU A 66 -6.88 -19.43 20.39
C GLU A 66 -6.72 -20.94 20.73
N GLY A 67 -6.10 -21.68 19.82
CA GLY A 67 -5.96 -23.14 19.91
C GLY A 67 -7.15 -23.95 19.38
N ALA A 68 -8.33 -23.33 19.16
CA ALA A 68 -9.50 -23.97 18.54
C ALA A 68 -9.87 -23.34 17.19
N GLN A 69 -8.97 -22.55 16.61
CA GLN A 69 -9.17 -21.88 15.34
C GLN A 69 -9.08 -22.90 14.18
N PRO A 70 -10.11 -22.99 13.32
CA PRO A 70 -10.04 -23.85 12.14
C PRO A 70 -8.90 -23.44 11.21
N VAL A 71 -8.16 -24.44 10.70
CA VAL A 71 -7.06 -24.21 9.76
C VAL A 71 -7.60 -24.13 8.35
N VAL A 72 -7.15 -23.11 7.60
CA VAL A 72 -7.52 -22.93 6.19
C VAL A 72 -6.74 -23.92 5.34
N ASP A 73 -7.46 -24.68 4.52
CA ASP A 73 -6.88 -25.54 3.47
C ASP A 73 -6.42 -24.65 2.30
N LYS A 74 -5.10 -24.51 2.17
CA LYS A 74 -4.50 -23.70 1.12
C LYS A 74 -4.53 -24.34 -0.26
N SER A 75 -4.90 -25.63 -0.36
CA SER A 75 -4.96 -26.30 -1.66
C SER A 75 -6.15 -25.82 -2.51
N ASP A 76 -7.23 -25.36 -1.87
CA ASP A 76 -8.44 -24.90 -2.55
C ASP A 76 -9.08 -23.65 -1.88
N PHE A 77 -8.38 -23.04 -0.93
CA PHE A 77 -8.83 -21.88 -0.16
C PHE A 77 -10.19 -22.09 0.51
N SER A 78 -10.25 -23.10 1.35
CA SER A 78 -11.44 -23.49 2.10
C SER A 78 -11.14 -23.73 3.59
N VAL A 79 -12.19 -23.87 4.40
CA VAL A 79 -12.05 -24.19 5.81
C VAL A 79 -13.16 -25.15 6.25
N MET A 80 -12.85 -26.06 7.20
CA MET A 80 -13.85 -26.91 7.84
C MET A 80 -14.34 -26.24 9.12
N VAL A 81 -15.63 -25.96 9.22
CA VAL A 81 -16.28 -25.40 10.42
C VAL A 81 -17.46 -26.28 10.79
N LEU A 82 -17.44 -26.85 11.99
CA LEU A 82 -18.50 -27.73 12.52
C LEU A 82 -18.92 -28.87 11.58
N GLY A 83 -17.94 -29.40 10.81
CA GLY A 83 -18.17 -30.49 9.85
C GLY A 83 -18.64 -30.05 8.46
N GLU A 84 -18.87 -28.76 8.25
CA GLU A 84 -19.19 -28.17 6.96
C GLU A 84 -17.94 -27.60 6.28
N LYS A 85 -17.71 -27.91 5.01
CA LYS A 85 -16.65 -27.31 4.20
C LYS A 85 -17.13 -26.00 3.59
N ILE A 86 -16.48 -24.92 3.98
CA ILE A 86 -16.76 -23.56 3.48
C ILE A 86 -15.67 -23.21 2.49
N LYS A 87 -16.03 -22.91 1.26
CA LYS A 87 -15.15 -22.36 0.21
C LYS A 87 -15.30 -20.86 0.16
N PHE A 88 -14.19 -20.13 0.12
CA PHE A 88 -14.24 -18.69 0.00
C PHE A 88 -14.31 -18.28 -1.47
N ASP A 89 -15.24 -17.36 -1.79
CA ASP A 89 -15.48 -16.89 -3.16
C ASP A 89 -14.56 -15.71 -3.52
N PHE A 90 -14.08 -14.98 -2.52
CA PHE A 90 -13.32 -13.75 -2.68
C PHE A 90 -12.31 -13.56 -1.53
N ALA A 91 -11.13 -13.07 -1.86
CA ALA A 91 -10.08 -12.74 -0.92
C ALA A 91 -9.92 -11.21 -0.78
N TYR A 92 -10.34 -10.64 0.35
CA TYR A 92 -10.05 -9.25 0.69
C TYR A 92 -8.70 -9.19 1.43
N ILE A 93 -7.66 -8.73 0.73
CA ILE A 93 -6.27 -8.76 1.24
C ILE A 93 -5.96 -7.48 2.01
N MET A 94 -5.60 -7.63 3.29
CA MET A 94 -5.19 -6.54 4.20
C MET A 94 -3.84 -6.83 4.87
N GLN A 95 -2.97 -7.57 4.19
CA GLN A 95 -1.61 -7.84 4.66
C GLN A 95 -0.63 -6.76 4.20
N HIS A 96 -0.14 -5.95 5.14
CA HIS A 96 0.92 -4.97 4.88
C HIS A 96 2.29 -5.66 4.86
N GLY A 97 3.13 -5.28 3.89
CA GLY A 97 4.43 -5.90 3.67
C GLY A 97 4.32 -7.31 3.07
N ALA A 98 5.34 -8.14 3.28
CA ALA A 98 5.39 -9.50 2.77
C ALA A 98 4.45 -10.45 3.57
N PRO A 99 3.75 -11.40 2.89
CA PRO A 99 3.69 -11.65 1.46
C PRO A 99 2.62 -10.81 0.71
N GLY A 100 1.86 -9.98 1.41
CA GLY A 100 0.68 -9.26 0.89
C GLY A 100 1.01 -8.21 -0.18
N GLU A 101 2.12 -7.49 -0.04
CA GLU A 101 2.53 -6.44 -0.98
C GLU A 101 3.65 -6.85 -1.93
N THR A 102 4.11 -8.10 -1.87
CA THR A 102 5.20 -8.59 -2.73
C THR A 102 4.76 -9.33 -3.99
N GLY A 103 3.44 -9.47 -4.20
CA GLY A 103 2.88 -10.22 -5.32
C GLY A 103 2.72 -11.73 -5.06
N LEU A 104 3.31 -12.27 -3.99
CA LEU A 104 3.26 -13.70 -3.69
C LEU A 104 1.86 -14.17 -3.34
N LEU A 105 1.15 -13.41 -2.51
CA LEU A 105 -0.21 -13.76 -2.10
C LEU A 105 -1.20 -13.62 -3.26
N GLN A 106 -1.04 -12.58 -4.09
CA GLN A 106 -1.82 -12.39 -5.30
C GLN A 106 -1.60 -13.55 -6.29
N GLY A 107 -0.34 -13.95 -6.51
CA GLY A 107 -0.01 -15.10 -7.36
C GLY A 107 -0.65 -16.40 -6.88
N TYR A 108 -0.70 -16.62 -5.57
CA TYR A 108 -1.42 -17.76 -5.00
C TYR A 108 -2.92 -17.74 -5.37
N PHE A 109 -3.61 -16.61 -5.20
CA PHE A 109 -5.03 -16.50 -5.56
C PHE A 109 -5.27 -16.57 -7.07
N GLU A 110 -4.40 -15.98 -7.87
CA GLU A 110 -4.46 -16.08 -9.34
C GLU A 110 -4.32 -17.54 -9.81
N MET A 111 -3.42 -18.32 -9.21
CA MET A 111 -3.25 -19.76 -9.50
C MET A 111 -4.50 -20.58 -9.15
N LEU A 112 -5.21 -20.22 -8.10
CA LEU A 112 -6.45 -20.88 -7.69
C LEU A 112 -7.69 -20.35 -8.43
N GLY A 113 -7.55 -19.28 -9.24
CA GLY A 113 -8.67 -18.62 -9.89
C GLY A 113 -9.62 -17.91 -8.93
N ILE A 114 -9.10 -17.48 -7.75
CA ILE A 114 -9.89 -16.79 -6.73
C ILE A 114 -9.72 -15.28 -6.90
N PRO A 115 -10.79 -14.53 -7.13
CA PRO A 115 -10.78 -13.08 -7.20
C PRO A 115 -10.32 -12.46 -5.88
N HIS A 116 -9.61 -11.32 -5.97
CA HIS A 116 -9.11 -10.63 -4.79
C HIS A 116 -9.14 -9.10 -4.93
N SER A 117 -9.10 -8.39 -3.81
CA SER A 117 -9.31 -6.94 -3.70
C SER A 117 -8.15 -6.06 -4.16
N THR A 118 -7.01 -6.63 -4.55
CA THR A 118 -5.78 -5.88 -4.86
C THR A 118 -5.37 -6.01 -6.33
N CYS A 119 -4.31 -5.32 -6.73
CA CYS A 119 -3.70 -5.47 -8.04
C CYS A 119 -3.23 -6.92 -8.30
N SER A 120 -2.97 -7.26 -9.56
CA SER A 120 -2.37 -8.54 -9.94
C SER A 120 -0.99 -8.74 -9.30
N ALA A 121 -0.52 -9.99 -9.26
CA ALA A 121 0.81 -10.33 -8.75
C ALA A 121 1.91 -9.49 -9.41
N PHE A 122 1.86 -9.34 -10.73
CA PHE A 122 2.81 -8.52 -11.49
C PHE A 122 2.80 -7.05 -11.05
N VAL A 123 1.62 -6.43 -11.03
CA VAL A 123 1.50 -5.00 -10.67
C VAL A 123 1.89 -4.77 -9.21
N THR A 124 1.49 -5.67 -8.31
CA THR A 124 1.85 -5.60 -6.90
C THR A 124 3.37 -5.67 -6.71
N THR A 125 4.05 -6.62 -7.37
CA THR A 125 5.51 -6.76 -7.29
C THR A 125 6.23 -5.52 -7.80
N VAL A 126 5.80 -4.99 -8.95
CA VAL A 126 6.40 -3.77 -9.55
C VAL A 126 6.17 -2.55 -8.66
N ALA A 127 4.95 -2.39 -8.13
CA ALA A 127 4.60 -1.23 -7.30
C ALA A 127 5.30 -1.22 -5.93
N PHE A 128 5.57 -2.39 -5.35
CA PHE A 128 6.28 -2.51 -4.08
C PHE A 128 7.75 -2.12 -4.16
N ASP A 129 8.37 -2.34 -5.32
CA ASP A 129 9.76 -1.96 -5.57
C ASP A 129 9.82 -0.54 -6.15
N LYS A 130 10.33 0.42 -5.35
CA LYS A 130 10.38 1.84 -5.71
C LYS A 130 11.12 2.10 -7.02
N TYR A 131 12.26 1.42 -7.22
CA TYR A 131 13.05 1.59 -8.45
C TYR A 131 12.38 0.94 -9.67
N ALA A 132 11.83 -0.28 -9.51
CA ALA A 132 11.10 -0.95 -10.58
C ALA A 132 9.86 -0.15 -11.00
N CYS A 133 9.07 0.35 -10.05
CA CYS A 133 7.88 1.17 -10.32
C CYS A 133 8.25 2.45 -11.08
N LYS A 134 9.27 3.19 -10.61
CA LYS A 134 9.77 4.39 -11.29
C LYS A 134 10.29 4.07 -12.68
N SER A 135 11.05 2.99 -12.83
CA SER A 135 11.60 2.57 -14.14
C SER A 135 10.48 2.20 -15.12
N TYR A 136 9.42 1.55 -14.64
CA TYR A 136 8.26 1.22 -15.48
C TYR A 136 7.49 2.46 -15.96
N LEU A 137 7.40 3.50 -15.13
CA LEU A 137 6.73 4.76 -15.45
C LEU A 137 7.63 5.77 -16.21
N ARG A 138 8.94 5.60 -16.16
CA ARG A 138 9.93 6.54 -16.75
C ARG A 138 9.73 6.70 -18.26
N GLY A 139 9.79 7.94 -18.75
CA GLY A 139 9.64 8.25 -20.19
C GLY A 139 8.20 8.13 -20.73
N LYS A 140 7.18 8.08 -19.84
CA LYS A 140 5.77 7.98 -20.24
C LYS A 140 5.00 9.29 -20.18
N ASP A 141 5.66 10.40 -19.86
CA ASP A 141 5.08 11.74 -19.72
C ASP A 141 3.85 11.78 -18.82
N LEU A 142 3.83 10.92 -17.80
CA LEU A 142 2.74 10.84 -16.82
C LEU A 142 2.96 11.78 -15.65
N VAL A 143 4.19 11.80 -15.12
CA VAL A 143 4.58 12.52 -13.92
C VAL A 143 6.09 12.69 -13.89
N LYS A 144 6.60 13.73 -13.22
CA LYS A 144 8.04 13.88 -12.99
C LYS A 144 8.54 12.86 -11.97
N MET A 145 9.81 12.53 -12.06
CA MET A 145 10.55 11.69 -11.11
C MET A 145 11.82 12.41 -10.67
N ALA A 146 12.14 12.33 -9.39
CA ALA A 146 13.44 12.78 -8.92
C ALA A 146 14.55 11.98 -9.65
N PRO A 147 15.63 12.62 -10.08
CA PRO A 147 16.81 11.92 -10.58
C PRO A 147 17.31 10.93 -9.52
N ASP A 148 17.68 9.75 -9.94
CA ASP A 148 18.06 8.66 -9.04
C ASP A 148 19.27 7.87 -9.54
N ALA A 149 19.89 7.13 -8.62
CA ALA A 149 20.88 6.10 -8.86
C ALA A 149 20.55 4.87 -8.03
N ILE A 150 20.98 3.69 -8.49
CA ILE A 150 20.75 2.42 -7.80
C ILE A 150 22.06 1.71 -7.55
N ILE A 151 22.18 1.06 -6.40
CA ILE A 151 23.29 0.18 -6.03
C ILE A 151 22.76 -1.16 -5.53
N HIS A 152 23.45 -2.24 -5.91
CA HIS A 152 23.17 -3.60 -5.47
C HIS A 152 24.17 -4.02 -4.38
N ARG A 153 23.74 -4.93 -3.51
CA ARG A 153 24.62 -5.49 -2.49
C ARG A 153 25.81 -6.18 -3.16
N GLY A 154 27.02 -5.86 -2.69
CA GLY A 154 28.27 -6.40 -3.22
C GLY A 154 28.99 -5.48 -4.21
N GLU A 155 28.36 -4.40 -4.66
CA GLU A 155 29.05 -3.35 -5.45
C GLU A 155 29.88 -2.42 -4.54
N ASP A 156 30.83 -1.69 -5.12
CA ASP A 156 31.68 -0.74 -4.40
C ASP A 156 30.90 0.50 -3.97
N ILE A 157 30.65 0.61 -2.66
CA ILE A 157 29.85 1.69 -2.06
C ILE A 157 30.57 3.04 -2.21
N GLU A 158 31.88 3.09 -2.06
CA GLU A 158 32.64 4.36 -2.07
C GLU A 158 32.68 4.94 -3.50
N GLU A 159 32.94 4.09 -4.49
CA GLU A 159 32.90 4.48 -5.91
C GLU A 159 31.49 4.95 -6.30
N PHE A 160 30.47 4.15 -5.96
CA PHE A 160 29.08 4.51 -6.22
C PHE A 160 28.69 5.85 -5.58
N CYS A 161 29.02 6.07 -4.31
CA CYS A 161 28.68 7.29 -3.60
C CYS A 161 29.35 8.52 -4.21
N SER A 162 30.63 8.41 -4.56
CA SER A 162 31.37 9.49 -5.23
C SER A 162 30.73 9.87 -6.58
N ALA A 163 30.44 8.87 -7.42
CA ALA A 163 29.76 9.08 -8.70
C ALA A 163 28.37 9.67 -8.56
N THR A 164 27.60 9.19 -7.57
CA THR A 164 26.23 9.66 -7.29
C THR A 164 26.20 11.12 -6.84
N VAL A 165 27.10 11.53 -5.93
CA VAL A 165 27.21 12.93 -5.51
C VAL A 165 27.60 13.83 -6.66
N ALA A 166 28.54 13.38 -7.51
CA ALA A 166 28.95 14.14 -8.70
C ALA A 166 27.81 14.32 -9.71
N ALA A 167 26.97 13.29 -9.90
CA ALA A 167 25.89 13.32 -10.87
C ALA A 167 24.63 14.05 -10.36
N LEU A 168 24.23 13.83 -9.11
CA LEU A 168 22.96 14.31 -8.57
C LEU A 168 23.12 15.55 -7.68
N GLY A 169 24.29 15.76 -7.05
CA GLY A 169 24.51 16.79 -6.04
C GLY A 169 23.70 16.50 -4.76
N LEU A 170 23.87 17.35 -3.74
CA LEU A 170 23.19 17.24 -2.44
C LEU A 170 22.02 18.25 -2.35
N PRO A 171 21.04 18.02 -1.45
CA PRO A 171 20.84 16.85 -0.61
C PRO A 171 20.28 15.64 -1.36
N LEU A 172 20.41 14.44 -0.75
CA LEU A 172 19.95 13.15 -1.30
C LEU A 172 19.07 12.42 -0.29
N PHE A 173 18.18 11.55 -0.81
CA PHE A 173 17.46 10.55 -0.01
C PHE A 173 17.95 9.15 -0.38
N VAL A 174 18.38 8.41 0.62
CA VAL A 174 18.79 7.00 0.50
C VAL A 174 17.67 6.13 1.00
N LYS A 175 17.26 5.12 0.23
CA LYS A 175 16.10 4.27 0.55
C LYS A 175 16.36 2.83 0.10
N PRO A 176 15.97 1.80 0.88
CA PRO A 176 15.83 0.46 0.32
C PRO A 176 14.72 0.45 -0.75
N THR A 177 14.90 -0.32 -1.82
CA THR A 177 13.89 -0.35 -2.91
C THR A 177 12.58 -1.01 -2.46
N ARG A 178 12.64 -1.97 -1.53
CA ARG A 178 11.52 -2.79 -1.06
C ARG A 178 11.36 -2.70 0.45
N ALA A 179 10.97 -1.54 0.95
CA ALA A 179 10.66 -1.36 2.37
C ALA A 179 9.39 -0.54 2.55
N GLY A 180 8.62 -0.90 3.57
CA GLY A 180 7.46 -0.16 4.04
C GLY A 180 7.82 0.82 5.16
N SER A 181 6.82 1.59 5.63
CA SER A 181 6.87 2.39 6.87
C SER A 181 8.07 3.34 7.05
N SER A 182 8.72 3.74 5.95
CA SER A 182 9.91 4.61 5.95
C SER A 182 11.14 4.01 6.65
N PHE A 183 11.18 2.70 6.90
CA PHE A 183 12.37 2.03 7.44
C PHE A 183 13.56 2.14 6.46
N GLY A 184 14.75 2.37 7.01
CA GLY A 184 15.99 2.47 6.22
C GLY A 184 16.10 3.73 5.36
N ILE A 185 15.20 4.74 5.50
CA ILE A 185 15.28 5.99 4.76
C ILE A 185 16.17 6.98 5.52
N THR A 186 17.13 7.57 4.80
CA THR A 186 18.04 8.59 5.35
C THR A 186 18.13 9.78 4.41
N LYS A 187 17.95 10.99 4.93
CA LYS A 187 18.30 12.24 4.24
C LYS A 187 19.78 12.53 4.45
N VAL A 188 20.50 12.73 3.36
CA VAL A 188 21.95 12.99 3.35
C VAL A 188 22.20 14.41 2.87
N GLU A 189 22.79 15.23 3.71
CA GLU A 189 23.12 16.62 3.42
C GLU A 189 24.62 16.85 3.16
N ARG A 190 25.48 15.90 3.57
CA ARG A 190 26.93 15.95 3.37
C ARG A 190 27.40 14.68 2.68
N ALA A 191 28.33 14.82 1.73
CA ALA A 191 28.83 13.70 0.93
C ALA A 191 29.44 12.56 1.76
N GLU A 192 30.12 12.91 2.86
CA GLU A 192 30.75 11.95 3.78
C GLU A 192 29.77 11.04 4.51
N ASP A 193 28.49 11.42 4.61
CA ASP A 193 27.46 10.62 5.30
C ASP A 193 26.81 9.59 4.35
N LEU A 194 26.96 9.74 3.03
CA LEU A 194 26.29 8.90 2.04
C LEU A 194 26.65 7.41 2.15
N PRO A 195 27.95 7.02 2.31
CA PRO A 195 28.31 5.61 2.42
C PRO A 195 27.67 4.93 3.66
N ALA A 196 27.58 5.63 4.78
CA ALA A 196 26.94 5.11 5.99
C ALA A 196 25.43 4.92 5.79
N ALA A 197 24.77 5.89 5.15
CA ALA A 197 23.34 5.81 4.81
C ALA A 197 23.04 4.64 3.86
N VAL A 198 23.88 4.40 2.86
CA VAL A 198 23.73 3.25 1.93
C VAL A 198 23.90 1.93 2.68
N ARG A 199 24.92 1.80 3.55
CA ARG A 199 25.09 0.58 4.39
C ARG A 199 23.89 0.35 5.30
N PHE A 200 23.34 1.41 5.88
CA PHE A 200 22.13 1.30 6.71
C PHE A 200 20.91 0.85 5.89
N ALA A 201 20.67 1.41 4.71
CA ALA A 201 19.57 1.00 3.86
C ALA A 201 19.70 -0.48 3.41
N PHE A 202 20.91 -1.00 3.26
CA PHE A 202 21.15 -2.42 2.99
C PHE A 202 20.77 -3.37 4.13
N THR A 203 20.50 -2.88 5.36
CA THR A 203 19.94 -3.75 6.41
C THR A 203 18.53 -4.22 6.07
N GLU A 204 17.80 -3.46 5.23
CA GLU A 204 16.41 -3.72 4.86
C GLU A 204 16.25 -4.39 3.47
N GLY A 205 17.33 -4.59 2.71
CA GLY A 205 17.21 -5.22 1.38
C GLY A 205 18.52 -5.36 0.61
N GLU A 206 18.40 -5.89 -0.60
CA GLU A 206 19.52 -6.19 -1.50
C GLU A 206 19.82 -5.07 -2.50
N GLN A 207 18.93 -4.07 -2.58
CA GLN A 207 19.02 -2.94 -3.49
C GLN A 207 18.67 -1.64 -2.77
N VAL A 208 19.44 -0.59 -3.04
CA VAL A 208 19.26 0.75 -2.48
C VAL A 208 19.15 1.77 -3.60
N ILE A 209 18.09 2.57 -3.57
CA ILE A 209 17.90 3.72 -4.45
C ILE A 209 18.36 4.99 -3.73
N VAL A 210 19.12 5.83 -4.42
CA VAL A 210 19.54 7.16 -3.98
C VAL A 210 18.90 8.19 -4.89
N GLU A 211 18.10 9.09 -4.32
CA GLU A 211 17.32 10.06 -5.07
C GLU A 211 17.73 11.48 -4.73
N LYS A 212 17.77 12.35 -5.73
CA LYS A 212 17.89 13.80 -5.51
C LYS A 212 16.71 14.29 -4.69
N ALA A 213 16.98 15.03 -3.61
CA ALA A 213 15.93 15.66 -2.84
C ALA A 213 15.19 16.72 -3.67
N VAL A 214 13.88 16.60 -3.72
CA VAL A 214 13.00 17.59 -4.37
C VAL A 214 12.64 18.67 -3.34
N LYS A 215 12.83 19.94 -3.70
CA LYS A 215 12.37 21.06 -2.88
C LYS A 215 10.85 21.20 -3.07
N ALA A 216 10.10 20.43 -2.30
CA ALA A 216 8.66 20.42 -2.37
C ALA A 216 8.01 21.53 -1.53
N GLN A 217 6.88 22.04 -1.99
CA GLN A 217 5.99 22.93 -1.24
C GLN A 217 4.92 22.11 -0.51
N HIS A 218 4.45 21.02 -1.13
CA HIS A 218 3.42 20.15 -0.59
C HIS A 218 3.79 18.68 -0.78
N GLU A 219 3.54 17.86 0.24
CA GLU A 219 3.49 16.41 0.14
C GLU A 219 2.03 15.99 0.08
N LEU A 220 1.64 15.35 -1.02
CA LEU A 220 0.24 15.06 -1.35
C LEU A 220 0.04 13.56 -1.56
N THR A 221 -1.13 13.06 -1.14
CA THR A 221 -1.49 11.66 -1.35
C THR A 221 -2.91 11.54 -1.90
N CYS A 222 -3.13 10.59 -2.82
CA CYS A 222 -4.39 10.38 -3.51
C CYS A 222 -4.75 8.89 -3.55
N GLY A 223 -5.93 8.54 -3.03
CA GLY A 223 -6.53 7.22 -3.20
C GLY A 223 -7.19 7.12 -4.58
N VAL A 224 -6.97 5.99 -5.27
CA VAL A 224 -7.57 5.73 -6.59
C VAL A 224 -8.12 4.31 -6.62
N TYR A 225 -9.30 4.16 -7.21
CA TYR A 225 -9.99 2.87 -7.30
C TYR A 225 -10.82 2.77 -8.58
N ARG A 226 -11.27 1.56 -8.87
CA ARG A 226 -12.20 1.31 -9.99
C ARG A 226 -13.62 1.20 -9.48
N ASP A 227 -14.55 1.83 -10.21
CA ASP A 227 -15.99 1.71 -10.03
C ASP A 227 -16.64 1.44 -11.40
N GLY A 228 -16.99 0.21 -11.65
CA GLY A 228 -17.42 -0.24 -12.98
C GLY A 228 -16.32 -0.05 -14.02
N LYS A 229 -16.61 0.78 -15.03
CA LYS A 229 -15.65 1.14 -16.09
C LYS A 229 -14.78 2.36 -15.73
N ASP A 230 -15.17 3.10 -14.70
CA ASP A 230 -14.56 4.36 -14.33
C ASP A 230 -13.38 4.15 -13.36
N ILE A 231 -12.36 4.97 -13.50
CA ILE A 231 -11.28 5.10 -12.53
C ILE A 231 -11.55 6.39 -11.75
N LYS A 232 -11.83 6.24 -10.46
CA LYS A 232 -12.16 7.34 -9.55
C LYS A 232 -10.98 7.67 -8.64
N ALA A 233 -10.77 8.96 -8.43
CA ALA A 233 -9.81 9.48 -7.46
C ALA A 233 -10.56 10.09 -6.27
N LEU A 234 -10.14 9.75 -5.06
CA LEU A 234 -10.65 10.30 -3.81
C LEU A 234 -10.13 11.74 -3.59
N PRO A 235 -10.73 12.50 -2.67
CA PRO A 235 -10.15 13.75 -2.20
C PRO A 235 -8.71 13.56 -1.74
N ILE A 236 -7.82 14.46 -2.14
CA ILE A 236 -6.40 14.37 -1.79
C ILE A 236 -6.14 14.82 -0.34
N ILE A 237 -5.10 14.25 0.27
CA ILE A 237 -4.60 14.67 1.59
C ILE A 237 -3.27 15.39 1.41
N GLU A 238 -3.07 16.47 2.15
CA GLU A 238 -1.75 17.04 2.39
C GLU A 238 -1.15 16.48 3.69
N ILE A 239 0.13 16.12 3.63
CA ILE A 239 0.92 15.68 4.76
C ILE A 239 1.85 16.83 5.15
N VAL A 240 1.59 17.44 6.30
CA VAL A 240 2.41 18.54 6.83
C VAL A 240 3.29 17.99 7.94
N SER A 241 4.60 17.88 7.68
CA SER A 241 5.58 17.48 8.68
C SER A 241 6.10 18.68 9.45
N GLN A 242 6.18 18.57 10.77
CA GLN A 242 6.79 19.59 11.64
C GLN A 242 8.33 19.59 11.55
N THR A 243 8.93 18.50 11.07
CA THR A 243 10.39 18.32 10.93
C THR A 243 10.91 18.72 9.55
N GLY A 244 10.04 19.18 8.64
CA GLY A 244 10.40 19.61 7.29
C GLY A 244 10.52 18.46 6.27
N TRP A 245 10.40 17.20 6.68
CA TRP A 245 10.22 16.02 5.81
C TRP A 245 9.55 14.89 6.61
N PHE A 246 8.89 13.97 5.88
CA PHE A 246 8.08 12.93 6.47
C PHE A 246 8.92 11.66 6.72
N ASP A 247 9.58 11.59 7.88
CA ASP A 247 10.34 10.43 8.36
C ASP A 247 9.47 9.46 9.20
N TYR A 248 10.13 8.41 9.72
CA TYR A 248 9.48 7.45 10.61
C TYR A 248 8.91 8.11 11.87
N ASP A 249 9.65 9.04 12.47
CA ASP A 249 9.24 9.74 13.69
C ASP A 249 8.07 10.68 13.42
N ALA A 250 8.07 11.40 12.30
CA ALA A 250 6.94 12.22 11.87
C ALA A 250 5.67 11.39 11.66
N LYS A 251 5.82 10.15 11.15
CA LYS A 251 4.71 9.24 10.85
C LYS A 251 4.06 8.63 12.08
N TYR A 252 4.82 8.27 13.11
CA TYR A 252 4.32 7.49 14.25
C TYR A 252 4.28 8.26 15.57
N ASN A 253 5.03 9.36 15.71
CA ASN A 253 5.13 10.13 16.95
C ASN A 253 4.27 11.41 16.96
N GLY A 254 3.31 11.54 16.05
CA GLY A 254 2.37 12.67 16.01
C GLY A 254 3.01 13.99 15.56
N LEU A 255 4.16 13.94 14.90
CA LEU A 255 4.88 15.12 14.39
C LEU A 255 4.43 15.51 12.96
N SER A 256 3.36 14.90 12.46
CA SER A 256 2.75 15.23 11.19
C SER A 256 1.26 15.47 11.33
N GLN A 257 0.74 16.39 10.52
CA GLN A 257 -0.69 16.63 10.37
C GLN A 257 -1.14 16.19 8.98
N GLU A 258 -2.22 15.44 8.91
CA GLU A 258 -2.87 14.99 7.68
C GLU A 258 -4.15 15.77 7.45
N ILE A 259 -4.18 16.64 6.45
CA ILE A 259 -5.31 17.54 6.17
C ILE A 259 -6.10 17.01 4.97
N CYS A 260 -7.38 16.73 5.14
CA CYS A 260 -8.29 16.27 4.09
C CYS A 260 -9.61 17.06 4.10
N PRO A 261 -10.04 17.67 2.99
CA PRO A 261 -9.28 17.82 1.74
C PRO A 261 -8.03 18.66 1.93
N ALA A 262 -7.01 18.43 1.11
CA ALA A 262 -5.77 19.21 1.13
C ALA A 262 -6.07 20.70 0.86
N PRO A 263 -5.48 21.65 1.64
CA PRO A 263 -5.71 23.10 1.46
C PRO A 263 -4.84 23.67 0.34
N VAL A 264 -4.94 23.10 -0.85
CA VAL A 264 -4.23 23.50 -2.06
C VAL A 264 -5.20 24.00 -3.12
N SER A 265 -4.69 24.60 -4.21
CA SER A 265 -5.55 25.09 -5.29
C SER A 265 -6.35 23.96 -5.95
N GLU A 266 -7.51 24.30 -6.51
CA GLU A 266 -8.34 23.37 -7.28
C GLU A 266 -7.56 22.79 -8.47
N GLU A 267 -6.77 23.64 -9.15
CA GLU A 267 -5.91 23.21 -10.26
C GLU A 267 -4.92 22.11 -9.83
N LEU A 268 -4.24 22.28 -8.70
CA LEU A 268 -3.31 21.28 -8.19
C LEU A 268 -4.05 20.00 -7.77
N THR A 269 -5.22 20.14 -7.14
CA THR A 269 -6.07 19.00 -6.76
C THR A 269 -6.45 18.17 -7.98
N LEU A 270 -6.99 18.81 -9.02
CA LEU A 270 -7.38 18.14 -10.26
C LEU A 270 -6.18 17.52 -10.98
N ARG A 271 -5.03 18.18 -10.98
CA ARG A 271 -3.79 17.68 -11.56
C ARG A 271 -3.31 16.41 -10.86
N VAL A 272 -3.30 16.38 -9.52
CA VAL A 272 -2.92 15.18 -8.73
C VAL A 272 -3.90 14.03 -9.02
N GLN A 273 -5.20 14.28 -8.98
CA GLN A 273 -6.23 13.28 -9.24
C GLN A 273 -6.14 12.72 -10.66
N GLU A 274 -5.96 13.57 -11.67
CA GLU A 274 -5.87 13.11 -13.05
C GLU A 274 -4.58 12.35 -13.32
N THR A 275 -3.46 12.82 -12.79
CA THR A 275 -2.18 12.09 -12.84
C THR A 275 -2.31 10.71 -12.21
N SER A 276 -2.97 10.62 -11.05
CA SER A 276 -3.20 9.35 -10.35
C SER A 276 -4.09 8.40 -11.16
N ARG A 277 -5.16 8.89 -11.79
CA ARG A 277 -5.99 8.07 -12.70
C ARG A 277 -5.20 7.55 -13.92
N ARG A 278 -4.32 8.40 -14.48
CA ARG A 278 -3.47 8.01 -15.62
C ARG A 278 -2.45 6.95 -15.22
N ILE A 279 -1.78 7.09 -14.06
CA ILE A 279 -0.83 6.11 -13.54
C ILE A 279 -1.56 4.81 -13.21
N TYR A 280 -2.73 4.85 -12.55
CA TYR A 280 -3.55 3.68 -12.25
C TYR A 280 -3.87 2.86 -13.50
N ARG A 281 -4.30 3.55 -14.57
CA ARG A 281 -4.59 2.92 -15.88
C ARG A 281 -3.34 2.33 -16.52
N TYR A 282 -2.24 3.08 -16.51
CA TYR A 282 -0.99 2.66 -17.16
C TYR A 282 -0.36 1.45 -16.48
N LEU A 283 -0.33 1.41 -15.15
CA LEU A 283 0.14 0.26 -14.38
C LEU A 283 -0.79 -0.96 -14.50
N GLY A 284 -2.05 -0.77 -14.91
CA GLY A 284 -3.06 -1.83 -14.90
C GLY A 284 -3.56 -2.16 -13.50
N CYS A 285 -3.61 -1.17 -12.62
CA CYS A 285 -4.07 -1.35 -11.23
C CYS A 285 -5.52 -1.86 -11.18
N LYS A 286 -5.82 -2.59 -10.10
CA LYS A 286 -7.15 -3.03 -9.68
C LYS A 286 -7.35 -2.70 -8.20
N GLY A 287 -8.60 -2.76 -7.75
CA GLY A 287 -8.94 -2.44 -6.37
C GLY A 287 -8.58 -1.02 -5.99
N LEU A 288 -8.21 -0.83 -4.74
CA LEU A 288 -7.78 0.46 -4.18
C LEU A 288 -6.26 0.54 -4.14
N VAL A 289 -5.70 1.66 -4.63
CA VAL A 289 -4.29 2.02 -4.42
C VAL A 289 -4.18 3.44 -3.90
N ARG A 290 -3.10 3.77 -3.20
CA ARG A 290 -2.74 5.13 -2.80
C ARG A 290 -1.43 5.53 -3.47
N MET A 291 -1.40 6.72 -4.04
CA MET A 291 -0.22 7.27 -4.70
C MET A 291 0.23 8.52 -3.97
N ASP A 292 1.53 8.61 -3.73
CA ASP A 292 2.15 9.68 -2.95
C ASP A 292 3.02 10.54 -3.86
N TYR A 293 2.96 11.88 -3.66
CA TYR A 293 3.55 12.89 -4.55
C TYR A 293 4.22 14.02 -3.76
N LEU A 294 5.21 14.65 -4.40
CA LEU A 294 5.72 15.96 -4.00
C LEU A 294 5.33 17.00 -5.05
N SER A 295 4.73 18.11 -4.63
CA SER A 295 4.48 19.27 -5.49
C SER A 295 5.57 20.29 -5.28
N ALA A 296 6.26 20.67 -6.36
CA ALA A 296 7.32 21.67 -6.39
C ALA A 296 6.99 22.76 -7.44
N ASP A 297 7.76 23.86 -7.44
CA ASP A 297 7.56 24.98 -8.38
C ASP A 297 7.58 24.57 -9.85
N ASP A 298 8.39 23.55 -10.17
CA ASP A 298 8.58 23.04 -11.52
C ASP A 298 7.67 21.85 -11.88
N GLY A 299 6.85 21.35 -10.95
CA GLY A 299 5.83 20.34 -11.23
C GLY A 299 5.57 19.31 -10.14
N LEU A 300 4.80 18.29 -10.51
CA LEU A 300 4.40 17.20 -9.65
C LEU A 300 5.37 16.03 -9.80
N TYR A 301 5.97 15.59 -8.69
CA TYR A 301 6.90 14.46 -8.60
C TYR A 301 6.25 13.26 -7.95
N PHE A 302 6.41 12.10 -8.58
CA PHE A 302 5.93 10.83 -8.06
C PHE A 302 6.90 10.27 -7.00
N LEU A 303 6.35 9.81 -5.88
CA LEU A 303 7.11 9.11 -4.84
C LEU A 303 6.93 7.60 -4.94
N GLU A 304 5.70 7.12 -4.74
CA GLU A 304 5.41 5.69 -4.69
C GLU A 304 3.92 5.37 -4.93
N VAL A 305 3.62 4.11 -5.21
CA VAL A 305 2.28 3.51 -5.16
C VAL A 305 2.21 2.55 -3.99
N ASN A 306 1.17 2.69 -3.17
CA ASN A 306 0.86 1.75 -2.10
C ASN A 306 -0.37 0.92 -2.50
N ILE A 307 -0.17 -0.38 -2.67
CA ILE A 307 -1.18 -1.33 -3.19
C ILE A 307 -2.18 -1.77 -2.12
N ILE A 308 -1.76 -1.81 -0.86
CA ILE A 308 -2.61 -2.17 0.28
C ILE A 308 -2.52 -1.05 1.32
N PRO A 309 -3.17 0.09 1.04
CA PRO A 309 -3.11 1.21 1.97
C PRO A 309 -3.84 0.88 3.28
N GLY A 310 -3.36 1.45 4.38
CA GLY A 310 -3.93 1.23 5.71
C GLY A 310 -5.44 1.55 5.76
N MET A 311 -6.19 0.66 6.39
CA MET A 311 -7.63 0.71 6.56
C MET A 311 -8.01 0.62 8.05
N THR A 312 -7.57 1.60 8.85
CA THR A 312 -8.04 1.80 10.21
C THR A 312 -8.87 3.09 10.28
N ASN A 313 -9.56 3.32 11.37
CA ASN A 313 -10.35 4.56 11.50
C ASN A 313 -9.50 5.84 11.38
N ALA A 314 -8.24 5.78 11.78
CA ALA A 314 -7.28 6.89 11.73
C ALA A 314 -6.48 6.94 10.41
N SER A 315 -6.58 5.92 9.55
CA SER A 315 -5.81 5.87 8.30
C SER A 315 -6.29 6.89 7.27
N ARG A 316 -5.39 7.25 6.35
CA ARG A 316 -5.62 8.27 5.29
C ARG A 316 -6.78 7.90 4.37
N VAL A 317 -6.83 6.65 3.90
CA VAL A 317 -7.87 6.25 2.94
C VAL A 317 -9.27 6.32 3.54
N PRO A 318 -9.59 5.78 4.72
CA PRO A 318 -10.88 5.99 5.36
C PRO A 318 -11.25 7.47 5.56
N LYS A 319 -10.27 8.35 5.78
CA LYS A 319 -10.47 9.80 5.86
C LYS A 319 -10.88 10.37 4.49
N MET A 320 -10.17 9.98 3.41
CA MET A 320 -10.52 10.37 2.04
C MET A 320 -11.93 9.89 1.65
N ILE A 321 -12.30 8.65 1.98
CA ILE A 321 -13.62 8.07 1.68
C ILE A 321 -14.72 8.91 2.37
N ARG A 322 -14.59 9.16 3.67
CA ARG A 322 -15.57 10.00 4.40
C ARG A 322 -15.67 11.41 3.84
N THR A 323 -14.54 12.01 3.47
CA THR A 323 -14.51 13.35 2.86
C THR A 323 -15.17 13.35 1.47
N SER A 324 -15.17 12.24 0.73
CA SER A 324 -15.90 12.12 -0.54
C SER A 324 -17.42 11.97 -0.38
N GLY A 325 -17.93 11.87 0.85
CA GLY A 325 -19.34 11.66 1.16
C GLY A 325 -19.79 10.21 1.12
N GLN A 326 -18.88 9.25 0.89
CA GLN A 326 -19.18 7.82 0.90
C GLN A 326 -19.03 7.23 2.31
N THR A 327 -19.82 6.22 2.61
CA THR A 327 -19.58 5.35 3.77
C THR A 327 -18.47 4.33 3.45
N ILE A 328 -17.78 3.86 4.49
CA ILE A 328 -16.78 2.81 4.32
C ILE A 328 -17.41 1.53 3.76
N THR A 329 -18.61 1.19 4.19
CA THR A 329 -19.35 0.01 3.72
C THR A 329 -19.66 0.07 2.22
N GLU A 330 -20.19 1.18 1.72
CA GLU A 330 -20.44 1.38 0.28
C GLU A 330 -19.16 1.27 -0.53
N PHE A 331 -18.07 1.87 -0.02
CA PHE A 331 -16.77 1.81 -0.67
C PHE A 331 -16.24 0.37 -0.75
N LEU A 332 -16.27 -0.38 0.36
CA LEU A 332 -15.81 -1.78 0.38
C LEU A 332 -16.65 -2.66 -0.56
N THR A 333 -17.97 -2.46 -0.59
CA THR A 333 -18.85 -3.12 -1.55
C THR A 333 -18.44 -2.80 -2.99
N THR A 334 -18.12 -1.52 -3.29
CA THR A 334 -17.62 -1.13 -4.62
C THR A 334 -16.34 -1.89 -4.98
N ILE A 335 -15.38 -2.01 -4.04
CA ILE A 335 -14.14 -2.76 -4.30
C ILE A 335 -14.43 -4.24 -4.56
N ILE A 336 -15.26 -4.89 -3.74
CA ILE A 336 -15.61 -6.31 -3.87
C ILE A 336 -16.28 -6.57 -5.24
N GLU A 337 -17.27 -5.79 -5.59
CA GLU A 337 -18.08 -6.03 -6.82
C GLU A 337 -17.33 -5.70 -8.13
N ASN A 338 -16.25 -4.88 -8.05
CA ASN A 338 -15.47 -4.48 -9.22
C ASN A 338 -14.08 -5.16 -9.33
N SER A 339 -13.83 -6.17 -8.51
CA SER A 339 -12.58 -6.95 -8.54
C SER A 339 -12.66 -8.19 -9.43
#